data_250da0abb79eeb24d9218f6074947447
#
_entry.id   250da0abb79eeb24d9218f6074947447
#
_cell.length_a   1.000
_cell.length_b   1.000
_cell.length_c   1.000
_cell.angle_alpha   90.00
_cell.angle_beta   90.00
_cell.angle_gamma   90.00
#
_symmetry.space_group_name_H-M   'P 1'
#
loop_
_entity.id
_entity.type
_entity.pdbx_description
1 polymer ?
#
loop_
_entity_poly.entity_id
_entity_poly.type
_entity_poly.pdbx_seq_one_letter_code
_entity_poly.pdbx_strand_id
1 'polypeptide(L)'
;MSERKTIYLCLAHMSEEGWEQKYVKEAFDTNWVVPMGPNVNAFEDELCRFVTGNSKSVIYDDSRWPETKPTSWHVNEDLKDTKVVCLSAGTGAVHLALLATGVQAGDEVCVQSFTFCASSHPITYLGARP
;
A
#
# COMPACT_ATOMS: atom_id res chain seq x y z
N MET A 1 -9.84 -40.48 -2.94
CA MET A 1 -9.26 -39.33 -3.70
C MET A 1 -9.51 -38.08 -2.87
N SER A 2 -8.48 -37.44 -2.34
CA SER A 2 -8.68 -36.19 -1.60
C SER A 2 -9.13 -35.10 -2.58
N GLU A 3 -10.24 -34.44 -2.29
CA GLU A 3 -10.66 -33.26 -3.02
C GLU A 3 -9.51 -32.23 -3.01
N ARG A 4 -9.01 -31.88 -4.19
CA ARG A 4 -8.03 -30.80 -4.30
C ARG A 4 -8.73 -29.48 -4.02
N LYS A 5 -8.39 -28.84 -2.91
CA LYS A 5 -8.88 -27.50 -2.58
C LYS A 5 -8.38 -26.52 -3.65
N THR A 6 -9.29 -25.81 -4.30
CA THR A 6 -8.93 -24.75 -5.24
C THR A 6 -8.27 -23.61 -4.49
N ILE A 7 -7.10 -23.21 -4.94
CA ILE A 7 -6.40 -22.02 -4.44
C ILE A 7 -6.60 -20.91 -5.49
N TYR A 8 -7.32 -19.88 -5.12
CA TYR A 8 -7.53 -18.72 -5.99
C TYR A 8 -6.33 -17.80 -5.95
N LEU A 9 -6.00 -17.16 -7.07
CA LEU A 9 -4.91 -16.22 -7.18
C LEU A 9 -5.18 -14.93 -6.37
N CYS A 10 -6.43 -14.50 -6.35
CA CYS A 10 -6.89 -13.33 -5.63
C CYS A 10 -8.26 -13.61 -5.04
N LEU A 11 -8.43 -13.36 -3.75
CA LEU A 11 -9.70 -13.42 -3.05
C LEU A 11 -10.00 -12.02 -2.52
N ALA A 12 -10.95 -11.35 -3.16
CA ALA A 12 -11.52 -10.13 -2.61
C ALA A 12 -12.65 -10.52 -1.65
N HIS A 13 -12.41 -10.40 -0.37
CA HIS A 13 -13.42 -10.64 0.67
C HIS A 13 -13.23 -9.63 1.81
N MET A 14 -14.32 -9.40 2.53
CA MET A 14 -14.32 -8.51 3.69
C MET A 14 -13.68 -9.21 4.90
N SER A 15 -13.20 -8.42 5.85
CA SER A 15 -12.76 -8.96 7.13
C SER A 15 -13.92 -9.61 7.88
N GLU A 16 -13.65 -10.70 8.60
CA GLU A 16 -14.68 -11.36 9.42
C GLU A 16 -15.18 -10.46 10.55
N GLU A 17 -14.30 -9.56 11.03
CA GLU A 17 -14.59 -8.58 12.09
C GLU A 17 -15.38 -7.36 11.60
N GLY A 18 -15.56 -7.20 10.27
CA GLY A 18 -16.32 -6.11 9.68
C GLY A 18 -15.66 -4.72 9.79
N TRP A 19 -14.33 -4.68 9.83
CA TRP A 19 -13.57 -3.43 9.94
C TRP A 19 -13.88 -2.44 8.83
N GLU A 20 -14.03 -2.90 7.61
CA GLU A 20 -14.32 -2.07 6.44
C GLU A 20 -15.65 -1.34 6.61
N GLN A 21 -16.70 -2.07 7.04
CA GLN A 21 -18.02 -1.47 7.27
C GLN A 21 -17.99 -0.48 8.44
N LYS A 22 -17.21 -0.78 9.48
CA LYS A 22 -17.05 0.12 10.63
C LYS A 22 -16.45 1.46 10.19
N TYR A 23 -15.36 1.44 9.45
CA TYR A 23 -14.70 2.68 9.00
C TYR A 23 -15.54 3.45 7.98
N VAL A 24 -16.22 2.77 7.08
CA VAL A 24 -17.16 3.41 6.15
C VAL A 24 -18.30 4.09 6.92
N LYS A 25 -18.91 3.38 7.88
CA LYS A 25 -19.97 3.94 8.73
C LYS A 25 -19.48 5.16 9.52
N GLU A 26 -18.31 5.08 10.13
CA GLU A 26 -17.71 6.18 10.87
C GLU A 26 -17.49 7.42 9.99
N ALA A 27 -17.00 7.22 8.76
CA ALA A 27 -16.80 8.32 7.82
C ALA A 27 -18.11 9.05 7.50
N PHE A 28 -19.21 8.31 7.32
CA PHE A 28 -20.53 8.89 7.11
C PHE A 28 -21.10 9.56 8.37
N ASP A 29 -21.01 8.91 9.52
CA ASP A 29 -21.54 9.43 10.79
C ASP A 29 -20.84 10.74 11.21
N THR A 30 -19.55 10.86 10.89
CA THR A 30 -18.73 12.03 11.20
C THR A 30 -18.61 13.05 10.07
N ASN A 31 -19.27 12.79 8.93
CA ASN A 31 -19.22 13.61 7.71
C ASN A 31 -17.81 13.78 7.10
N TRP A 32 -16.93 12.82 7.31
CA TRP A 32 -15.58 12.77 6.71
C TRP A 32 -15.55 11.94 5.42
N VAL A 33 -16.46 12.27 4.48
CA VAL A 33 -16.54 11.64 3.15
C VAL A 33 -15.81 12.50 2.12
N VAL A 34 -14.52 12.72 2.36
CA VAL A 34 -13.64 13.57 1.55
C VAL A 34 -12.27 12.88 1.39
N PRO A 35 -11.44 13.29 0.40
CA PRO A 35 -10.15 12.64 0.16
C PRO A 35 -9.10 12.86 1.28
N MET A 36 -9.41 13.63 2.28
CA MET A 36 -8.59 13.89 3.46
C MET A 36 -9.40 13.65 4.73
N GLY A 37 -8.73 13.41 5.85
CA GLY A 37 -9.44 13.24 7.10
C GLY A 37 -8.72 12.34 8.10
N PRO A 38 -9.32 12.10 9.28
CA PRO A 38 -8.67 11.35 10.35
C PRO A 38 -8.20 9.96 9.94
N ASN A 39 -9.02 9.23 9.19
CA ASN A 39 -8.70 7.86 8.77
C ASN A 39 -7.52 7.82 7.78
N VAL A 40 -7.45 8.75 6.84
CA VAL A 40 -6.32 8.85 5.90
C VAL A 40 -5.03 9.20 6.65
N ASN A 41 -5.09 10.19 7.53
CA ASN A 41 -3.94 10.62 8.32
C ASN A 41 -3.43 9.49 9.23
N ALA A 42 -4.34 8.78 9.91
CA ALA A 42 -3.98 7.65 10.75
C ALA A 42 -3.33 6.52 9.93
N PHE A 43 -3.87 6.22 8.74
CA PHE A 43 -3.31 5.19 7.86
C PHE A 43 -1.91 5.58 7.37
N GLU A 44 -1.70 6.83 6.96
CA GLU A 44 -0.38 7.33 6.54
C GLU A 44 0.64 7.25 7.68
N ASP A 45 0.24 7.64 8.89
CA ASP A 45 1.09 7.59 10.07
C ASP A 45 1.44 6.15 10.49
N GLU A 46 0.48 5.25 10.48
CA GLU A 46 0.68 3.85 10.84
C GLU A 46 1.58 3.15 9.80
N LEU A 47 1.31 3.38 8.52
CA LEU A 47 2.12 2.81 7.45
C LEU A 47 3.54 3.39 7.46
N CYS A 48 3.70 4.68 7.76
CA CYS A 48 5.00 5.31 7.94
C CYS A 48 5.78 4.65 9.08
N ARG A 49 5.15 4.44 10.22
CA ARG A 49 5.77 3.71 11.36
C ARG A 49 6.14 2.29 10.99
N PHE A 50 5.28 1.61 10.26
CA PHE A 50 5.54 0.24 9.79
C PHE A 50 6.77 0.18 8.88
N VAL A 51 6.85 1.03 7.87
CA VAL A 51 7.96 1.07 6.90
C VAL A 51 9.27 1.47 7.56
N THR A 52 9.25 2.42 8.50
CA THR A 52 10.46 2.87 9.20
C THR A 52 10.90 1.95 10.34
N GLY A 53 10.16 0.88 10.63
CA GLY A 53 10.45 -0.03 11.73
C GLY A 53 10.10 0.52 13.13
N ASN A 54 9.49 1.70 13.21
CA ASN A 54 9.06 2.33 14.46
C ASN A 54 7.68 1.84 14.95
N SER A 55 7.12 0.85 14.29
CA SER A 55 5.84 0.26 14.68
C SER A 55 6.04 -0.66 15.87
N LYS A 56 5.63 -0.26 17.05
CA LYS A 56 5.19 -1.21 18.08
C LYS A 56 3.86 -1.76 17.59
N SER A 57 3.92 -2.79 16.79
CA SER A 57 2.80 -3.27 16.00
C SER A 57 1.62 -3.66 16.88
N VAL A 58 0.61 -2.85 16.87
CA VAL A 58 -0.76 -3.22 17.27
C VAL A 58 -1.45 -3.99 16.13
N ILE A 59 -0.93 -3.93 14.90
CA ILE A 59 -1.55 -4.51 13.70
C ILE A 59 -1.43 -6.03 13.64
N TYR A 60 -0.53 -6.66 14.42
CA TYR A 60 -0.27 -8.09 14.35
C TYR A 60 -0.49 -8.85 15.65
N ASP A 61 -1.39 -8.39 16.50
CA ASP A 61 -1.93 -9.27 17.55
C ASP A 61 -3.07 -10.15 16.98
N ASP A 62 -2.84 -10.66 15.80
CA ASP A 62 -3.67 -11.72 15.25
C ASP A 62 -3.05 -13.07 15.63
N SER A 63 -3.63 -13.69 16.63
CA SER A 63 -3.31 -15.03 17.07
C SER A 63 -3.44 -16.11 15.99
N ARG A 64 -3.93 -15.74 14.78
CA ARG A 64 -4.07 -16.59 13.60
C ARG A 64 -2.80 -16.68 12.75
N TRP A 65 -1.76 -15.84 13.01
CA TRP A 65 -0.48 -15.96 12.32
C TRP A 65 0.46 -16.84 13.11
N PRO A 66 0.73 -18.07 12.63
CA PRO A 66 1.64 -18.94 13.35
C PRO A 66 3.07 -18.41 13.30
N GLU A 67 3.68 -18.27 14.44
CA GLU A 67 5.10 -18.41 14.79
C GLU A 67 6.18 -17.68 13.97
N THR A 68 5.85 -16.95 12.90
CA THR A 68 6.83 -16.23 12.09
C THR A 68 6.82 -14.71 12.33
N LYS A 69 6.56 -14.29 13.58
CA LYS A 69 6.79 -12.88 13.93
C LYS A 69 8.27 -12.60 13.72
N PRO A 70 8.66 -11.63 12.87
CA PRO A 70 10.05 -11.22 12.83
C PRO A 70 10.46 -10.80 14.23
N THR A 71 11.39 -11.49 14.81
CA THR A 71 11.83 -11.28 16.20
C THR A 71 12.63 -10.01 16.41
N SER A 72 12.93 -9.29 15.34
CA SER A 72 13.57 -7.97 15.39
C SER A 72 13.23 -7.17 14.15
N TRP A 73 12.47 -6.09 14.33
CA TRP A 73 12.42 -5.02 13.35
C TRP A 73 13.66 -4.14 13.60
N HIS A 74 14.57 -4.13 12.64
CA HIS A 74 15.66 -3.17 12.67
C HIS A 74 15.09 -1.83 12.20
N VAL A 75 15.19 -0.81 13.04
CA VAL A 75 14.96 0.57 12.62
C VAL A 75 15.98 0.89 11.54
N ASN A 76 15.52 1.20 10.35
CA ASN A 76 16.40 1.66 9.29
C ASN A 76 16.58 3.17 9.48
N GLU A 77 17.72 3.58 9.98
CA GLU A 77 18.06 5.00 10.20
C GLU A 77 17.98 5.82 8.91
N ASP A 78 18.23 5.19 7.76
CA ASP A 78 18.10 5.85 6.45
C ASP A 78 16.65 6.23 6.11
N LEU A 79 15.67 5.60 6.76
CA LEU A 79 14.24 5.83 6.55
C LEU A 79 13.57 6.71 7.62
N LYS A 80 14.35 7.25 8.58
CA LYS A 80 13.80 8.04 9.70
C LYS A 80 12.96 9.25 9.26
N ASP A 81 13.32 9.85 8.13
CA ASP A 81 12.65 11.02 7.55
C ASP A 81 11.63 10.65 6.46
N THR A 82 11.35 9.36 6.30
CA THR A 82 10.37 8.87 5.33
C THR A 82 8.98 9.40 5.63
N LYS A 83 8.29 9.81 4.59
CA LYS A 83 6.87 10.18 4.63
C LYS A 83 6.08 9.22 3.75
N VAL A 84 4.86 8.97 4.16
CA VAL A 84 3.89 8.18 3.40
C VAL A 84 2.78 9.11 2.95
N VAL A 85 2.36 8.96 1.72
CA VAL A 85 1.21 9.68 1.15
C VAL A 85 0.29 8.67 0.49
N CYS A 86 -0.99 8.74 0.82
CA CYS A 86 -2.01 7.91 0.21
C CYS A 86 -2.47 8.50 -1.12
N LEU A 87 -2.67 7.64 -2.10
CA LEU A 87 -3.18 7.98 -3.41
C LEU A 87 -4.39 7.09 -3.74
N SER A 88 -5.23 7.54 -4.66
CA SER A 88 -6.45 6.83 -5.03
C SER A 88 -6.21 5.48 -5.73
N ALA A 89 -5.03 5.27 -6.30
CA ALA A 89 -4.67 4.03 -6.99
C ALA A 89 -3.15 3.86 -7.10
N GLY A 90 -2.70 2.59 -7.21
CA GLY A 90 -1.30 2.26 -7.42
C GLY A 90 -0.71 2.86 -8.69
N THR A 91 -1.48 3.02 -9.75
CA THR A 91 -1.05 3.72 -10.98
C THR A 91 -0.62 5.16 -10.68
N GLY A 92 -1.40 5.88 -9.85
CA GLY A 92 -1.05 7.22 -9.40
C GLY A 92 0.22 7.24 -8.55
N ALA A 93 0.39 6.22 -7.70
CA ALA A 93 1.60 6.07 -6.87
C ALA A 93 2.86 5.87 -7.72
N VAL A 94 2.80 5.00 -8.73
CA VAL A 94 3.91 4.82 -9.68
C VAL A 94 4.22 6.11 -10.45
N HIS A 95 3.18 6.81 -10.92
CA HIS A 95 3.36 8.08 -11.63
C HIS A 95 4.04 9.14 -10.75
N LEU A 96 3.57 9.30 -9.51
CA LEU A 96 4.17 10.24 -8.57
C LEU A 96 5.61 9.88 -8.23
N ALA A 97 5.91 8.59 -8.07
CA ALA A 97 7.28 8.11 -7.81
C ALA A 97 8.22 8.44 -8.97
N LEU A 98 7.79 8.23 -10.22
CA LEU A 98 8.57 8.59 -11.41
C LEU A 98 8.84 10.11 -11.48
N LEU A 99 7.83 10.93 -11.18
CA LEU A 99 7.99 12.38 -11.10
C LEU A 99 8.98 12.77 -10.00
N ALA A 100 8.87 12.17 -8.82
CA ALA A 100 9.75 12.45 -7.69
C ALA A 100 11.21 12.04 -7.95
N THR A 101 11.43 11.01 -8.76
CA THR A 101 12.78 10.59 -9.18
C THR A 101 13.32 11.38 -10.37
N GLY A 102 12.54 12.32 -10.93
CA GLY A 102 13.00 13.23 -11.97
C GLY A 102 12.93 12.66 -13.40
N VAL A 103 12.14 11.62 -13.63
CA VAL A 103 11.95 11.06 -14.97
C VAL A 103 11.30 12.10 -15.89
N GLN A 104 11.88 12.27 -17.09
CA GLN A 104 11.48 13.26 -18.08
C GLN A 104 11.22 12.63 -19.45
N ALA A 105 10.64 13.41 -20.35
CA ALA A 105 10.41 13.01 -21.72
C ALA A 105 11.72 12.64 -22.43
N GLY A 106 11.73 11.47 -23.05
CA GLY A 106 12.89 10.92 -23.74
C GLY A 106 13.76 9.97 -22.90
N ASP A 107 13.57 9.92 -21.58
CA ASP A 107 14.24 8.96 -20.72
C ASP A 107 13.81 7.52 -21.02
N GLU A 108 14.63 6.57 -20.61
CA GLU A 108 14.35 5.14 -20.68
C GLU A 108 14.21 4.60 -19.25
N VAL A 109 13.10 3.88 -18.99
CA VAL A 109 12.80 3.32 -17.67
C VAL A 109 12.58 1.82 -17.79
N CYS A 110 13.47 1.04 -17.19
CA CYS A 110 13.34 -0.41 -17.18
C CYS A 110 12.10 -0.86 -16.41
N VAL A 111 11.28 -1.66 -17.05
CA VAL A 111 10.09 -2.27 -16.45
C VAL A 111 9.96 -3.71 -16.93
N GLN A 112 9.45 -4.60 -16.07
CA GLN A 112 9.20 -5.98 -16.50
C GLN A 112 8.06 -6.04 -17.52
N SER A 113 8.16 -6.94 -18.50
CA SER A 113 7.13 -7.12 -19.54
C SER A 113 5.91 -7.91 -19.07
N PHE A 114 6.10 -8.83 -18.11
CA PHE A 114 5.03 -9.63 -17.54
C PHE A 114 4.46 -8.95 -16.29
N THR A 115 3.64 -7.92 -16.51
CA THR A 115 3.03 -7.12 -15.45
C THR A 115 1.73 -6.49 -15.94
N PHE A 116 0.94 -5.98 -15.00
CA PHE A 116 -0.22 -5.17 -15.34
C PHE A 116 0.23 -3.84 -15.97
N CYS A 117 -0.51 -3.34 -16.94
CA CYS A 117 -0.16 -2.15 -17.72
C CYS A 117 0.07 -0.89 -16.87
N ALA A 118 -0.51 -0.84 -15.66
CA ALA A 118 -0.25 0.25 -14.71
C ALA A 118 1.22 0.42 -14.31
N SER A 119 2.08 -0.58 -14.56
CA SER A 119 3.53 -0.44 -14.34
C SER A 119 4.23 0.34 -15.46
N SER A 120 3.76 0.25 -16.70
CA SER A 120 4.37 0.89 -17.87
C SER A 120 3.69 2.20 -18.30
N HIS A 121 2.36 2.30 -18.14
CA HIS A 121 1.63 3.49 -18.57
C HIS A 121 2.11 4.79 -17.93
N PRO A 122 2.41 4.87 -16.63
CA PRO A 122 2.94 6.10 -16.02
C PRO A 122 4.25 6.58 -16.62
N ILE A 123 5.08 5.66 -17.14
CA ILE A 123 6.31 5.98 -17.87
C ILE A 123 5.96 6.74 -19.15
N THR A 124 4.99 6.23 -19.90
CA THR A 124 4.56 6.88 -21.15
C THR A 124 3.82 8.21 -20.90
N TYR A 125 3.15 8.38 -19.76
CA TYR A 125 2.53 9.67 -19.40
C TYR A 125 3.55 10.80 -19.29
N LEU A 126 4.78 10.47 -18.90
CA LEU A 126 5.89 11.44 -18.80
C LEU A 126 6.64 11.63 -20.13
N GLY A 127 6.21 10.96 -21.21
CA GLY A 127 6.92 10.98 -22.48
C GLY A 127 8.22 10.15 -22.48
N ALA A 128 8.44 9.37 -21.44
CA ALA A 128 9.53 8.43 -21.34
C ALA A 128 9.21 7.10 -22.05
N ARG A 129 10.23 6.28 -22.29
CA ARG A 129 10.11 4.96 -22.95
C ARG A 129 10.26 3.85 -21.91
N PRO A 130 9.26 2.94 -21.81
CA PRO A 130 9.37 1.75 -20.99
C PRO A 130 10.24 0.67 -21.64
#